data_7f1c77c555af72700c12af6c15827e9d
#
_entry.id   7f1c77c555af72700c12af6c15827e9d
#
_cell.length_a   1.000
_cell.length_b   1.000
_cell.length_c   1.000
_cell.angle_alpha   90.00
_cell.angle_beta   90.00
_cell.angle_gamma   90.00
#
_symmetry.space_group_name_H-M   'P 1'
#
loop_
_entity.id
_entity.type
_entity.pdbx_description
1 polymer ?
#
loop_
_entity_poly.entity_id
_entity_poly.type
_entity_poly.pdbx_seq_one_letter_code
_entity_poly.pdbx_strand_id
1 'polypeptide(L)'
;NELYADMESWAAEGLIESQLSSTKPVARSEVGKRLVTTLDRCNTSPTPSVSCINIQKHYTKLFPAEIAEAKNANNAGGSFVKPVENISLSYKYLDGPFSVFNNEGIDYGEGSNALVQFQSSARLWKAFSFFVQPVLIYNHHAYTSGDDSETKLRLHRGYAKVNLFNFEIQAGRDSLWWGPGYHGSLLLSNNAKPFDMIKLSNPEPVLLPWFFSYLGPFQFKLIFSQLHDERTGIELANPFLYGLRFDFKPHPYLEVGLSHLSMFGGPGRRDLSIGDVLKVLYSNTNPDPSEKLDSNAKVALDLALTLPNVKKYIFIADALKLYTEWGAEDTGFPPDKRAYIGGLALFKPFGLERAVLRGEYARMSPGSLPGAWYSHPTYPMRYNGRVFGHHAGNDSDDIFVEWSQTFDKFSYKLSFDRERSGIGTKSFVQTKNQYLGEVGYRFNNNIKVALQYGYENI
;
A
#
# COMPACT_ATOMS: atom_id res chain seq x y z
N ASN A 1 -4.50 3.14 -8.96
CA ASN A 1 -4.92 2.03 -8.08
C ASN A 1 -6.18 1.27 -8.56
N GLU A 2 -6.70 1.61 -9.73
CA GLU A 2 -7.88 0.97 -10.32
C GLU A 2 -7.69 -0.54 -10.49
N LEU A 3 -6.52 -0.97 -10.97
CA LEU A 3 -6.19 -2.40 -11.12
C LEU A 3 -6.41 -3.19 -9.82
N TYR A 4 -5.95 -2.67 -8.67
CA TYR A 4 -6.09 -3.37 -7.39
C TYR A 4 -7.54 -3.48 -6.93
N ALA A 5 -8.34 -2.43 -7.14
CA ALA A 5 -9.76 -2.44 -6.84
C ALA A 5 -10.53 -3.43 -7.74
N ASP A 6 -10.19 -3.45 -9.03
CA ASP A 6 -10.79 -4.41 -9.98
C ASP A 6 -10.37 -5.85 -9.66
N MET A 7 -9.09 -6.11 -9.32
CA MET A 7 -8.63 -7.44 -8.91
C MET A 7 -9.32 -7.92 -7.63
N GLU A 8 -9.57 -7.02 -6.68
CA GLU A 8 -10.34 -7.34 -5.47
C GLU A 8 -11.78 -7.72 -5.80
N SER A 9 -12.42 -6.99 -6.73
CA SER A 9 -13.77 -7.32 -7.22
C SER A 9 -13.80 -8.67 -7.96
N TRP A 10 -12.77 -8.99 -8.75
CA TRP A 10 -12.68 -10.30 -9.43
C TRP A 10 -12.50 -11.45 -8.43
N ALA A 11 -11.73 -11.24 -7.34
CA ALA A 11 -11.63 -12.22 -6.26
C ALA A 11 -12.97 -12.40 -5.54
N ALA A 12 -13.69 -11.31 -5.28
CA ALA A 12 -15.02 -11.33 -4.68
C ALA A 12 -16.06 -12.05 -5.58
N GLU A 13 -15.95 -11.91 -6.90
CA GLU A 13 -16.79 -12.65 -7.87
C GLU A 13 -16.35 -14.13 -8.03
N GLY A 14 -15.28 -14.57 -7.35
CA GLY A 14 -14.77 -15.94 -7.47
C GLY A 14 -14.00 -16.19 -8.78
N LEU A 15 -13.66 -15.14 -9.54
CA LEU A 15 -12.90 -15.26 -10.78
C LEU A 15 -11.41 -15.53 -10.51
N ILE A 16 -10.90 -15.13 -9.35
CA ILE A 16 -9.54 -15.39 -8.89
C ILE A 16 -9.55 -16.07 -7.53
N GLU A 17 -8.98 -17.28 -7.42
CA GLU A 17 -9.01 -18.05 -6.17
C GLU A 17 -7.76 -17.90 -5.29
N SER A 18 -6.59 -17.74 -5.89
CA SER A 18 -5.30 -17.83 -5.19
C SER A 18 -4.56 -16.52 -5.04
N GLN A 19 -5.30 -15.41 -4.98
CA GLN A 19 -4.67 -14.09 -4.88
C GLN A 19 -4.14 -13.81 -3.47
N LEU A 20 -2.86 -13.44 -3.38
CA LEU A 20 -2.28 -12.69 -2.26
C LEU A 20 -2.42 -11.20 -2.59
N SER A 21 -3.27 -10.47 -1.87
CA SER A 21 -3.66 -9.10 -2.19
C SER A 21 -3.26 -8.07 -1.13
N SER A 22 -2.86 -8.55 0.05
CA SER A 22 -2.55 -7.73 1.21
C SER A 22 -1.20 -7.01 1.10
N THR A 23 -0.38 -7.33 0.09
CA THR A 23 0.92 -6.71 -0.13
C THR A 23 1.03 -6.10 -1.51
N LYS A 24 1.40 -4.82 -1.59
CA LYS A 24 1.60 -4.08 -2.84
C LYS A 24 3.03 -3.51 -2.90
N PRO A 25 3.61 -3.32 -4.09
CA PRO A 25 3.06 -3.64 -5.41
C PRO A 25 3.09 -5.16 -5.72
N VAL A 26 2.11 -5.61 -6.52
CA VAL A 26 2.08 -6.96 -7.09
C VAL A 26 2.92 -6.98 -8.37
N ALA A 27 3.68 -8.05 -8.60
CA ALA A 27 4.50 -8.21 -9.79
C ALA A 27 3.62 -8.27 -11.06
N ARG A 28 4.06 -7.64 -12.17
CA ARG A 28 3.33 -7.66 -13.44
C ARG A 28 3.18 -9.09 -14.01
N SER A 29 4.18 -9.96 -13.82
CA SER A 29 4.10 -11.37 -14.20
C SER A 29 2.96 -12.09 -13.47
N GLU A 30 2.81 -11.83 -12.17
CA GLU A 30 1.71 -12.37 -11.37
C GLU A 30 0.35 -11.83 -11.83
N VAL A 31 0.25 -10.54 -12.17
CA VAL A 31 -0.96 -9.97 -12.78
C VAL A 31 -1.28 -10.67 -14.10
N GLY A 32 -0.29 -10.94 -14.95
CA GLY A 32 -0.47 -11.66 -16.21
C GLY A 32 -1.04 -13.06 -16.02
N LYS A 33 -0.51 -13.83 -15.06
CA LYS A 33 -1.01 -15.17 -14.71
C LYS A 33 -2.46 -15.15 -14.23
N ARG A 34 -2.79 -14.19 -13.35
CA ARG A 34 -4.16 -14.00 -12.86
C ARG A 34 -5.13 -13.65 -13.98
N LEU A 35 -4.72 -12.78 -14.90
CA LEU A 35 -5.53 -12.42 -16.07
C LEU A 35 -5.80 -13.64 -16.96
N VAL A 36 -4.81 -14.50 -17.21
CA VAL A 36 -5.01 -15.74 -17.99
C VAL A 36 -6.03 -16.64 -17.31
N THR A 37 -5.85 -16.95 -16.02
CA THR A 37 -6.80 -17.79 -15.27
C THR A 37 -8.21 -17.21 -15.26
N THR A 38 -8.32 -15.89 -15.11
CA THR A 38 -9.62 -15.21 -15.11
C THR A 38 -10.27 -15.25 -16.49
N LEU A 39 -9.51 -15.02 -17.57
CA LEU A 39 -10.01 -15.11 -18.95
C LEU A 39 -10.51 -16.51 -19.28
N ASP A 40 -9.81 -17.55 -18.85
CA ASP A 40 -10.23 -18.94 -19.06
C ASP A 40 -11.57 -19.23 -18.38
N ARG A 41 -11.78 -18.76 -17.14
CA ARG A 41 -13.07 -18.82 -16.44
C ARG A 41 -14.18 -18.02 -17.13
N CYS A 42 -13.85 -16.82 -17.59
CA CYS A 42 -14.79 -15.98 -18.32
C CYS A 42 -15.25 -16.64 -19.63
N ASN A 43 -14.36 -17.34 -20.31
CA ASN A 43 -14.65 -18.02 -21.58
C ASN A 43 -15.49 -19.30 -21.39
N THR A 44 -15.41 -19.93 -20.20
CA THR A 44 -16.22 -21.13 -19.88
C THR A 44 -17.59 -20.79 -19.31
N SER A 45 -17.83 -19.53 -18.94
CA SER A 45 -19.12 -19.07 -18.42
C SER A 45 -20.14 -18.87 -19.56
N PRO A 46 -21.35 -19.46 -19.50
CA PRO A 46 -22.38 -19.25 -20.53
C PRO A 46 -22.88 -17.79 -20.59
N THR A 47 -22.78 -17.06 -19.47
CA THR A 47 -23.13 -15.62 -19.40
C THR A 47 -21.99 -14.87 -18.74
N PRO A 48 -21.08 -14.25 -19.51
CA PRO A 48 -19.95 -13.52 -18.95
C PRO A 48 -20.42 -12.33 -18.11
N SER A 49 -19.86 -12.19 -16.91
CA SER A 49 -20.12 -11.05 -16.02
C SER A 49 -19.62 -9.74 -16.64
N VAL A 50 -20.08 -8.60 -16.10
CA VAL A 50 -19.58 -7.28 -16.50
C VAL A 50 -18.07 -7.17 -16.26
N SER A 51 -17.55 -7.80 -15.20
CA SER A 51 -16.11 -7.89 -14.94
C SER A 51 -15.37 -8.64 -16.04
N CYS A 52 -15.89 -9.77 -16.53
CA CYS A 52 -15.34 -10.51 -17.66
C CYS A 52 -15.23 -9.65 -18.93
N ILE A 53 -16.29 -8.90 -19.24
CA ILE A 53 -16.30 -7.99 -20.39
C ILE A 53 -15.23 -6.89 -20.24
N ASN A 54 -15.10 -6.32 -19.04
CA ASN A 54 -14.07 -5.31 -18.75
C ASN A 54 -12.65 -5.88 -18.90
N ILE A 55 -12.40 -7.08 -18.41
CA ILE A 55 -11.10 -7.75 -18.53
C ILE A 55 -10.75 -7.96 -19.99
N GLN A 56 -11.67 -8.49 -20.79
CA GLN A 56 -11.46 -8.74 -22.22
C GLN A 56 -11.23 -7.44 -23.01
N LYS A 57 -11.95 -6.37 -22.71
CA LYS A 57 -11.87 -5.10 -23.47
C LYS A 57 -10.68 -4.23 -23.06
N HIS A 58 -10.31 -4.22 -21.78
CA HIS A 58 -9.36 -3.28 -21.22
C HIS A 58 -8.05 -3.93 -20.81
N TYR A 59 -8.08 -4.92 -19.89
CA TYR A 59 -6.85 -5.46 -19.30
C TYR A 59 -6.01 -6.31 -20.23
N THR A 60 -6.62 -6.96 -21.24
CA THR A 60 -5.86 -7.66 -22.28
C THR A 60 -4.99 -6.72 -23.11
N LYS A 61 -5.41 -5.45 -23.26
CA LYS A 61 -4.64 -4.42 -23.96
C LYS A 61 -3.56 -3.76 -23.09
N LEU A 62 -3.77 -3.74 -21.78
CA LEU A 62 -2.79 -3.17 -20.83
C LEU A 62 -1.63 -4.13 -20.52
N PHE A 63 -1.89 -5.45 -20.56
CA PHE A 63 -0.94 -6.49 -20.17
C PHE A 63 -0.71 -7.55 -21.26
N PRO A 64 -0.53 -7.17 -22.55
CA PRO A 64 -0.43 -8.16 -23.63
C PRO A 64 0.82 -9.04 -23.52
N ALA A 65 1.95 -8.47 -23.11
CA ALA A 65 3.20 -9.19 -22.96
C ALA A 65 3.16 -10.19 -21.80
N GLU A 66 2.60 -9.77 -20.65
CA GLU A 66 2.48 -10.59 -19.45
C GLU A 66 1.49 -11.75 -19.66
N ILE A 67 0.40 -11.52 -20.38
CA ILE A 67 -0.57 -12.56 -20.77
C ILE A 67 0.07 -13.56 -21.73
N ALA A 68 0.81 -13.09 -22.75
CA ALA A 68 1.50 -13.96 -23.70
C ALA A 68 2.57 -14.82 -22.99
N GLU A 69 3.29 -14.22 -22.04
CA GLU A 69 4.29 -14.92 -21.21
C GLU A 69 3.65 -15.99 -20.32
N ALA A 70 2.55 -15.67 -19.66
CA ALA A 70 1.81 -16.61 -18.81
C ALA A 70 1.22 -17.78 -19.62
N LYS A 71 0.91 -17.58 -20.90
CA LYS A 71 0.47 -18.62 -21.84
C LYS A 71 1.61 -19.41 -22.50
N ASN A 72 2.87 -19.15 -22.12
CA ASN A 72 4.06 -19.77 -22.74
C ASN A 72 4.13 -19.59 -24.28
N ALA A 73 3.63 -18.46 -24.79
CA ALA A 73 3.70 -18.20 -26.22
C ALA A 73 5.15 -17.96 -26.68
N ASN A 74 5.55 -18.54 -27.83
CA ASN A 74 6.92 -18.54 -28.32
C ASN A 74 7.58 -17.15 -28.46
N ASN A 75 6.78 -16.10 -28.61
CA ASN A 75 7.23 -14.69 -28.69
C ASN A 75 7.00 -13.91 -27.42
N ALA A 76 6.68 -14.57 -26.30
CA ALA A 76 6.39 -13.91 -25.04
C ALA A 76 7.67 -13.36 -24.39
N GLY A 77 7.63 -12.11 -23.99
CA GLY A 77 8.60 -11.52 -23.08
C GLY A 77 9.93 -11.10 -23.69
N GLY A 78 9.93 -10.52 -24.89
CA GLY A 78 11.09 -9.85 -25.47
C GLY A 78 11.55 -8.64 -24.65
N SER A 79 12.78 -8.16 -24.93
CA SER A 79 13.25 -6.89 -24.41
C SER A 79 12.40 -5.75 -24.97
N PHE A 80 12.09 -4.77 -24.15
CA PHE A 80 11.39 -3.56 -24.56
C PHE A 80 11.89 -2.35 -23.78
N VAL A 81 11.73 -1.18 -24.39
CA VAL A 81 11.87 0.11 -23.72
C VAL A 81 10.64 0.94 -24.03
N LYS A 82 9.97 1.44 -22.99
CA LYS A 82 8.85 2.39 -23.08
C LYS A 82 9.31 3.70 -22.46
N PRO A 83 9.85 4.63 -23.26
CA PRO A 83 10.36 5.90 -22.75
C PRO A 83 9.28 6.71 -22.04
N VAL A 84 8.04 6.62 -22.51
CA VAL A 84 6.85 7.16 -21.86
C VAL A 84 5.78 6.07 -21.84
N GLU A 85 5.57 5.46 -20.68
CA GLU A 85 4.52 4.45 -20.48
C GLU A 85 3.21 5.10 -20.04
N ASN A 86 3.31 6.14 -19.20
CA ASN A 86 2.14 6.88 -18.70
C ASN A 86 2.52 8.32 -18.36
N ILE A 87 1.58 9.24 -18.58
CA ILE A 87 1.66 10.63 -18.13
C ILE A 87 0.43 10.92 -17.28
N SER A 88 0.65 11.54 -16.12
CA SER A 88 -0.41 12.02 -15.25
C SER A 88 -0.24 13.51 -15.00
N LEU A 89 -1.30 14.27 -15.21
CA LEU A 89 -1.40 15.67 -14.86
C LEU A 89 -2.49 15.81 -13.79
N SER A 90 -2.14 16.43 -12.68
CA SER A 90 -3.10 16.72 -11.60
C SER A 90 -3.01 18.21 -11.25
N TYR A 91 -4.15 18.85 -11.11
CA TYR A 91 -4.29 20.19 -10.59
C TYR A 91 -5.17 20.13 -9.34
N LYS A 92 -4.75 20.80 -8.27
CA LYS A 92 -5.52 20.91 -7.01
C LYS A 92 -5.54 22.36 -6.57
N TYR A 93 -6.71 22.84 -6.27
CA TYR A 93 -6.91 24.11 -5.58
C TYR A 93 -7.34 23.83 -4.14
N LEU A 94 -6.60 24.34 -3.17
CA LEU A 94 -6.87 24.20 -1.75
C LEU A 94 -7.24 25.56 -1.17
N ASP A 95 -8.43 25.64 -0.58
CA ASP A 95 -8.90 26.83 0.14
C ASP A 95 -8.70 26.58 1.63
N GLY A 96 -7.52 26.98 2.13
CA GLY A 96 -7.06 26.69 3.48
C GLY A 96 -6.44 25.30 3.66
N PRO A 97 -6.18 24.88 4.90
CA PRO A 97 -5.57 23.60 5.21
C PRO A 97 -6.51 22.45 4.85
N PHE A 98 -6.02 21.52 4.06
CA PHE A 98 -6.72 20.30 3.67
C PHE A 98 -5.79 19.09 3.70
N SER A 99 -6.18 18.04 4.41
CA SER A 99 -5.35 16.84 4.57
C SER A 99 -5.48 15.92 3.35
N VAL A 100 -4.36 15.63 2.71
CA VAL A 100 -4.30 14.65 1.62
C VAL A 100 -3.49 13.45 2.10
N PHE A 101 -4.18 12.31 2.28
CA PHE A 101 -3.58 11.09 2.82
C PHE A 101 -3.06 10.16 1.73
N ASN A 102 -2.15 9.25 2.10
CA ASN A 102 -1.62 8.19 1.24
C ASN A 102 -1.16 8.68 -0.15
N ASN A 103 -0.56 9.88 -0.17
CA ASN A 103 -0.13 10.58 -1.37
C ASN A 103 1.39 10.51 -1.60
N GLU A 104 2.07 9.54 -0.96
CA GLU A 104 3.51 9.32 -1.08
C GLU A 104 4.36 10.54 -0.71
N GLY A 105 3.95 11.22 0.37
CA GLY A 105 4.67 12.36 0.91
C GLY A 105 4.74 13.54 -0.06
N ILE A 106 3.73 13.76 -0.88
CA ILE A 106 3.58 14.99 -1.67
C ILE A 106 2.87 16.01 -0.82
N ASP A 107 3.51 17.14 -0.57
CA ASP A 107 2.94 18.26 0.15
C ASP A 107 2.30 19.23 -0.85
N TYR A 108 1.13 19.74 -0.50
CA TYR A 108 0.40 20.75 -1.25
C TYR A 108 0.31 22.01 -0.40
N GLY A 109 0.49 23.16 -1.03
CA GLY A 109 0.29 24.46 -0.39
C GLY A 109 -1.15 24.95 -0.56
N GLU A 110 -1.48 26.06 0.09
CA GLU A 110 -2.74 26.78 -0.13
C GLU A 110 -2.80 27.34 -1.55
N GLY A 111 -3.98 27.41 -2.14
CA GLY A 111 -4.19 27.88 -3.51
C GLY A 111 -3.91 26.82 -4.57
N SER A 112 -3.27 27.22 -5.66
CA SER A 112 -3.07 26.41 -6.85
C SER A 112 -1.87 25.50 -6.75
N ASN A 113 -2.07 24.20 -6.94
CA ASN A 113 -1.02 23.19 -6.96
C ASN A 113 -1.12 22.38 -8.26
N ALA A 114 0.00 22.15 -8.92
CA ALA A 114 0.07 21.34 -10.12
C ALA A 114 1.12 20.23 -9.96
N LEU A 115 0.78 19.05 -10.43
CA LEU A 115 1.63 17.88 -10.38
C LEU A 115 1.68 17.24 -11.77
N VAL A 116 2.86 17.13 -12.33
CA VAL A 116 3.11 16.41 -13.58
C VAL A 116 4.00 15.22 -13.28
N GLN A 117 3.53 14.03 -13.60
CA GLN A 117 4.29 12.79 -13.45
C GLN A 117 4.36 12.07 -14.78
N PHE A 118 5.49 11.48 -15.10
CA PHE A 118 5.55 10.50 -16.17
C PHE A 118 6.29 9.24 -15.72
N GLN A 119 5.93 8.13 -16.32
CA GLN A 119 6.49 6.82 -16.02
C GLN A 119 7.20 6.29 -17.26
N SER A 120 8.40 5.78 -17.05
CA SER A 120 9.20 5.10 -18.05
C SER A 120 9.56 3.72 -17.54
N SER A 121 9.50 2.71 -18.40
CA SER A 121 9.88 1.35 -18.05
C SER A 121 10.70 0.69 -19.15
N ALA A 122 11.60 -0.20 -18.74
CA ALA A 122 12.36 -1.04 -19.65
C ALA A 122 12.49 -2.44 -19.08
N ARG A 123 12.56 -3.43 -19.96
CA ARG A 123 12.86 -4.81 -19.62
C ARG A 123 13.88 -5.36 -20.62
N LEU A 124 14.92 -6.02 -20.11
CA LEU A 124 16.00 -6.59 -20.92
C LEU A 124 16.17 -8.07 -20.55
N TRP A 125 16.28 -8.91 -21.58
CA TRP A 125 16.55 -10.36 -21.47
C TRP A 125 15.64 -11.11 -20.47
N LYS A 126 14.41 -10.66 -20.28
CA LYS A 126 13.44 -11.19 -19.29
C LYS A 126 13.88 -11.08 -17.82
N ALA A 127 15.18 -10.92 -17.54
CA ALA A 127 15.74 -10.92 -16.20
C ALA A 127 15.84 -9.52 -15.59
N PHE A 128 16.13 -8.50 -16.39
CA PHE A 128 16.38 -7.14 -15.89
C PHE A 128 15.19 -6.25 -16.18
N SER A 129 14.75 -5.49 -15.19
CA SER A 129 13.68 -4.49 -15.34
C SER A 129 14.11 -3.18 -14.71
N PHE A 130 13.72 -2.08 -15.34
CA PHE A 130 14.00 -0.72 -14.90
C PHE A 130 12.71 0.07 -14.89
N PHE A 131 12.56 0.92 -13.90
CA PHE A 131 11.43 1.84 -13.77
C PHE A 131 11.91 3.20 -13.29
N VAL A 132 11.38 4.27 -13.87
CA VAL A 132 11.68 5.64 -13.49
C VAL A 132 10.39 6.46 -13.53
N GLN A 133 10.13 7.20 -12.46
CA GLN A 133 8.98 8.10 -12.32
C GLN A 133 9.44 9.45 -11.75
N PRO A 134 9.90 10.38 -12.57
CA PRO A 134 10.10 11.76 -12.15
C PRO A 134 8.77 12.47 -11.95
N VAL A 135 8.76 13.45 -11.06
CA VAL A 135 7.62 14.30 -10.76
C VAL A 135 8.05 15.77 -10.72
N LEU A 136 7.28 16.62 -11.40
CA LEU A 136 7.35 18.07 -11.30
C LEU A 136 6.16 18.52 -10.44
N ILE A 137 6.47 19.22 -9.34
CA ILE A 137 5.51 19.73 -8.38
C ILE A 137 5.59 21.25 -8.40
N TYR A 138 4.47 21.92 -8.58
CA TYR A 138 4.31 23.35 -8.42
C TYR A 138 3.29 23.61 -7.30
N ASN A 139 3.67 24.42 -6.30
CA ASN A 139 2.81 24.89 -5.22
C ASN A 139 2.80 26.40 -5.21
N HIS A 140 1.62 27.04 -5.20
CA HIS A 140 1.49 28.50 -5.23
C HIS A 140 1.95 29.14 -3.90
N HIS A 141 1.48 28.61 -2.76
CA HIS A 141 1.94 29.00 -1.43
C HIS A 141 2.48 27.76 -0.72
N ALA A 142 3.79 27.57 -0.77
CA ALA A 142 4.42 26.43 -0.11
C ALA A 142 4.59 26.71 1.37
N TYR A 143 4.02 25.89 2.24
CA TYR A 143 4.13 26.02 3.70
C TYR A 143 5.57 26.00 4.23
N THR A 144 6.53 25.55 3.43
CA THR A 144 7.96 25.47 3.78
C THR A 144 8.75 26.71 3.41
N SER A 145 8.28 27.54 2.48
CA SER A 145 8.99 28.72 1.96
C SER A 145 8.26 30.05 2.19
N GLY A 146 7.19 30.06 3.00
CA GLY A 146 6.38 31.23 3.22
C GLY A 146 5.40 31.48 2.06
N ASP A 147 5.11 32.76 1.74
CA ASP A 147 4.12 33.12 0.71
C ASP A 147 4.63 32.92 -0.75
N ASP A 148 5.83 32.41 -0.93
CA ASP A 148 6.40 32.26 -2.27
C ASP A 148 5.99 30.94 -2.94
N SER A 149 5.80 30.99 -4.26
CA SER A 149 5.57 29.80 -5.06
C SER A 149 6.83 28.95 -5.17
N GLU A 150 6.68 27.65 -5.13
CA GLU A 150 7.77 26.71 -5.22
C GLU A 150 7.57 25.71 -6.36
N THR A 151 8.63 25.46 -7.13
CA THR A 151 8.67 24.42 -8.17
C THR A 151 9.77 23.42 -7.87
N LYS A 152 9.43 22.15 -7.74
CA LYS A 152 10.38 21.06 -7.45
C LYS A 152 10.31 19.98 -8.51
N LEU A 153 11.45 19.63 -9.09
CA LEU A 153 11.62 18.41 -9.88
C LEU A 153 12.34 17.37 -9.03
N ARG A 154 11.73 16.19 -8.86
CA ARG A 154 12.35 15.10 -8.11
C ARG A 154 12.14 13.75 -8.75
N LEU A 155 13.05 12.82 -8.49
CA LEU A 155 12.81 11.40 -8.74
C LEU A 155 11.87 10.87 -7.64
N HIS A 156 10.62 10.58 -8.03
CA HIS A 156 9.62 10.08 -7.09
C HIS A 156 9.82 8.60 -6.81
N ARG A 157 9.91 7.79 -7.89
CA ARG A 157 10.30 6.38 -7.84
C ARG A 157 11.34 6.11 -8.92
N GLY A 158 12.27 5.21 -8.63
CA GLY A 158 13.27 4.79 -9.60
C GLY A 158 14.05 3.60 -9.08
N TYR A 159 13.95 2.48 -9.77
CA TYR A 159 14.59 1.24 -9.35
C TYR A 159 15.00 0.36 -10.53
N ALA A 160 15.97 -0.50 -10.25
CA ALA A 160 16.36 -1.61 -11.09
C ALA A 160 16.04 -2.93 -10.39
N LYS A 161 15.66 -3.95 -11.16
CA LYS A 161 15.34 -5.29 -10.69
C LYS A 161 16.06 -6.36 -11.49
N VAL A 162 16.46 -7.41 -10.78
CA VAL A 162 16.93 -8.66 -11.38
C VAL A 162 16.04 -9.79 -10.88
N ASN A 163 15.49 -10.58 -11.79
CA ASN A 163 14.66 -11.73 -11.47
C ASN A 163 15.33 -13.02 -12.01
N LEU A 164 15.65 -13.95 -11.10
CA LEU A 164 16.25 -15.24 -11.40
C LEU A 164 15.55 -16.32 -10.58
N PHE A 165 15.05 -17.38 -11.25
CA PHE A 165 14.41 -18.54 -10.59
C PHE A 165 13.33 -18.17 -9.57
N ASN A 166 12.52 -17.14 -9.86
CA ASN A 166 11.50 -16.59 -8.95
C ASN A 166 12.07 -15.94 -7.67
N PHE A 167 13.32 -15.49 -7.70
CA PHE A 167 13.89 -14.57 -6.74
C PHE A 167 14.11 -13.22 -7.42
N GLU A 168 13.56 -12.16 -6.86
CA GLU A 168 13.70 -10.78 -7.33
C GLU A 168 14.56 -10.00 -6.36
N ILE A 169 15.65 -9.42 -6.85
CA ILE A 169 16.40 -8.39 -6.14
C ILE A 169 16.08 -7.05 -6.79
N GLN A 170 15.61 -6.10 -6.01
CA GLN A 170 15.36 -4.73 -6.42
C GLN A 170 16.28 -3.79 -5.66
N ALA A 171 16.87 -2.82 -6.37
CA ALA A 171 17.63 -1.71 -5.77
C ALA A 171 17.10 -0.38 -6.28
N GLY A 172 16.88 0.58 -5.37
CA GLY A 172 16.41 1.93 -5.67
C GLY A 172 15.19 2.33 -4.88
N ARG A 173 14.54 3.41 -5.33
CA ARG A 173 13.43 4.09 -4.63
C ARG A 173 12.09 3.53 -5.05
N ASP A 174 11.31 3.09 -4.06
CA ASP A 174 9.95 2.58 -4.26
C ASP A 174 9.09 2.81 -3.02
N SER A 175 7.78 2.60 -3.13
CA SER A 175 6.85 2.56 -2.00
C SER A 175 6.25 1.17 -1.85
N LEU A 176 5.91 0.82 -0.61
CA LEU A 176 5.39 -0.48 -0.22
C LEU A 176 4.13 -0.29 0.61
N TRP A 177 3.18 -1.22 0.43
CA TRP A 177 1.99 -1.32 1.26
C TRP A 177 1.89 -2.72 1.84
N TRP A 178 1.90 -2.85 3.16
CA TRP A 178 1.88 -4.13 3.88
C TRP A 178 0.66 -4.23 4.79
N GLY A 179 -0.34 -4.98 4.36
CA GLY A 179 -1.58 -5.20 5.06
C GLY A 179 -2.81 -5.11 4.16
N PRO A 180 -3.93 -5.72 4.56
CA PRO A 180 -5.19 -5.70 3.83
C PRO A 180 -5.99 -4.41 3.98
N GLY A 181 -5.59 -3.50 4.87
CA GLY A 181 -6.23 -2.21 5.07
C GLY A 181 -6.35 -1.42 3.77
N TYR A 182 -7.42 -0.67 3.64
CA TYR A 182 -7.75 0.10 2.44
C TYR A 182 -7.42 1.59 2.60
N HIS A 183 -7.84 2.17 3.70
CA HIS A 183 -7.59 3.57 4.02
C HIS A 183 -6.22 3.78 4.71
N GLY A 184 -5.70 2.75 5.34
CA GLY A 184 -4.37 2.74 5.94
C GLY A 184 -3.82 1.33 6.12
N SER A 185 -2.59 1.24 6.60
CA SER A 185 -1.94 0.01 7.08
C SER A 185 -1.07 0.32 8.29
N LEU A 186 -0.87 -0.64 9.18
CA LEU A 186 -0.18 -0.39 10.45
C LEU A 186 1.32 -0.13 10.29
N LEU A 187 2.01 -0.83 9.39
CA LEU A 187 3.47 -0.75 9.30
C LEU A 187 3.97 0.06 8.11
N LEU A 188 3.53 -0.26 6.90
CA LEU A 188 3.93 0.42 5.66
C LEU A 188 2.70 0.73 4.82
N SER A 189 2.47 2.00 4.55
CA SER A 189 1.45 2.53 3.64
C SER A 189 2.08 3.51 2.64
N ASN A 190 1.25 4.13 1.82
CA ASN A 190 1.67 5.21 0.92
C ASN A 190 1.61 6.60 1.60
N ASN A 191 1.60 6.68 2.93
CA ASN A 191 1.55 7.95 3.64
C ASN A 191 2.88 8.69 3.59
N ALA A 192 3.99 7.99 3.91
CA ALA A 192 5.33 8.54 3.77
C ALA A 192 5.79 8.52 2.30
N LYS A 193 6.80 9.31 2.00
CA LYS A 193 7.40 9.37 0.67
C LYS A 193 8.16 8.07 0.35
N PRO A 194 8.25 7.66 -0.94
CA PRO A 194 9.06 6.52 -1.35
C PRO A 194 10.51 6.67 -0.89
N PHE A 195 11.14 5.59 -0.47
CA PHE A 195 12.51 5.58 0.07
C PHE A 195 13.41 4.60 -0.69
N ASP A 196 14.71 4.86 -0.64
CA ASP A 196 15.73 4.03 -1.28
C ASP A 196 15.92 2.74 -0.49
N MET A 197 15.87 1.58 -1.16
CA MET A 197 15.97 0.28 -0.52
C MET A 197 16.61 -0.78 -1.41
N ILE A 198 17.15 -1.81 -0.78
CA ILE A 198 17.38 -3.11 -1.40
C ILE A 198 16.25 -4.03 -0.94
N LYS A 199 15.55 -4.65 -1.89
CA LYS A 199 14.47 -5.59 -1.61
C LYS A 199 14.78 -6.94 -2.22
N LEU A 200 14.60 -8.01 -1.45
CA LEU A 200 14.61 -9.40 -1.90
C LEU A 200 13.20 -9.97 -1.73
N SER A 201 12.67 -10.61 -2.76
CA SER A 201 11.32 -11.18 -2.73
C SER A 201 11.17 -12.34 -3.73
N ASN A 202 10.12 -13.15 -3.57
CA ASN A 202 9.64 -14.01 -4.65
C ASN A 202 8.42 -13.31 -5.30
N PRO A 203 8.54 -12.85 -6.57
CA PRO A 203 7.47 -12.12 -7.24
C PRO A 203 6.21 -12.96 -7.47
N GLU A 204 6.35 -14.26 -7.60
CA GLU A 204 5.25 -15.20 -7.79
C GLU A 204 5.11 -16.09 -6.56
N PRO A 205 3.89 -16.26 -6.02
CA PRO A 205 3.65 -17.17 -4.89
C PRO A 205 4.07 -18.60 -5.21
N VAL A 206 4.62 -19.31 -4.22
CA VAL A 206 5.04 -20.71 -4.33
C VAL A 206 4.41 -21.57 -3.24
N LEU A 207 4.23 -22.85 -3.50
CA LEU A 207 3.90 -23.81 -2.46
C LEU A 207 5.19 -24.28 -1.78
N LEU A 208 5.24 -24.16 -0.47
CA LEU A 208 6.37 -24.66 0.31
C LEU A 208 6.33 -26.20 0.39
N PRO A 209 7.50 -26.86 0.53
CA PRO A 209 7.56 -28.32 0.60
C PRO A 209 7.04 -28.87 1.93
N TRP A 210 6.72 -30.18 1.96
CA TRP A 210 6.29 -30.97 3.12
C TRP A 210 5.03 -30.41 3.80
N PHE A 211 4.98 -30.41 5.12
CA PHE A 211 3.84 -29.92 5.90
C PHE A 211 3.61 -28.41 5.73
N PHE A 212 4.60 -27.64 5.32
CA PHE A 212 4.44 -26.22 5.01
C PHE A 212 3.53 -25.96 3.79
N SER A 213 3.27 -26.99 2.95
CA SER A 213 2.30 -26.85 1.85
C SER A 213 0.88 -26.57 2.33
N TYR A 214 0.52 -26.92 3.58
CA TYR A 214 -0.78 -26.57 4.17
C TYR A 214 -0.95 -25.08 4.42
N LEU A 215 0.14 -24.29 4.41
CA LEU A 215 0.07 -22.82 4.45
C LEU A 215 -0.44 -22.23 3.13
N GLY A 216 -0.55 -23.06 2.06
CA GLY A 216 -0.97 -22.63 0.74
C GLY A 216 0.08 -21.78 0.02
N PRO A 217 -0.33 -21.00 -0.99
CA PRO A 217 0.55 -20.07 -1.69
C PRO A 217 1.26 -19.14 -0.71
N PHE A 218 2.59 -19.09 -0.84
CA PHE A 218 3.50 -18.34 0.03
C PHE A 218 4.27 -17.29 -0.75
N GLN A 219 4.39 -16.10 -0.19
CA GLN A 219 5.23 -15.02 -0.70
C GLN A 219 5.98 -14.36 0.46
N PHE A 220 7.22 -13.91 0.21
CA PHE A 220 7.98 -13.12 1.18
C PHE A 220 8.54 -11.86 0.55
N LYS A 221 8.79 -10.85 1.39
CA LYS A 221 9.52 -9.62 1.05
C LYS A 221 10.43 -9.25 2.21
N LEU A 222 11.69 -9.06 1.88
CA LEU A 222 12.74 -8.58 2.78
C LEU A 222 13.24 -7.25 2.24
N ILE A 223 13.27 -6.22 3.08
CA ILE A 223 13.80 -4.90 2.72
C ILE A 223 14.90 -4.47 3.67
N PHE A 224 15.85 -3.74 3.12
CA PHE A 224 16.86 -3.03 3.87
C PHE A 224 17.08 -1.65 3.26
N SER A 225 17.13 -0.61 4.10
CA SER A 225 17.26 0.78 3.71
C SER A 225 18.10 1.54 4.71
N GLN A 226 18.81 2.55 4.25
CA GLN A 226 19.25 3.66 5.08
C GLN A 226 18.39 4.87 4.73
N LEU A 227 17.67 5.39 5.71
CA LEU A 227 16.79 6.53 5.50
C LEU A 227 17.62 7.81 5.45
N HIS A 228 17.34 8.66 4.47
CA HIS A 228 18.00 9.96 4.33
C HIS A 228 16.95 11.05 4.63
N ASP A 229 16.82 11.41 5.90
CA ASP A 229 15.94 12.48 6.36
C ASP A 229 16.58 13.30 7.47
N GLU A 230 16.19 14.57 7.53
CA GLU A 230 16.57 15.44 8.62
C GLU A 230 15.73 15.13 9.86
N ARG A 231 16.40 14.94 10.98
CA ARG A 231 15.82 14.72 12.29
C ARG A 231 16.42 15.67 13.30
N THR A 232 15.68 16.00 14.33
CA THR A 232 16.08 17.02 15.31
C THR A 232 16.04 16.47 16.73
N GLY A 233 16.78 17.13 17.62
CA GLY A 233 16.83 16.76 19.03
C GLY A 233 17.62 15.47 19.26
N ILE A 234 17.00 14.53 19.97
CA ILE A 234 17.60 13.22 20.31
C ILE A 234 17.37 12.16 19.24
N GLU A 235 16.57 12.45 18.22
CA GLU A 235 16.32 11.54 17.12
C GLU A 235 17.58 11.36 16.26
N LEU A 236 17.91 10.13 15.91
CA LEU A 236 19.07 9.83 15.11
C LEU A 236 18.80 10.05 13.61
N ALA A 237 19.61 10.89 12.99
CA ALA A 237 19.57 11.11 11.54
C ALA A 237 20.03 9.86 10.77
N ASN A 238 19.47 9.65 9.58
CA ASN A 238 19.83 8.55 8.66
C ASN A 238 19.89 7.14 9.30
N PRO A 239 18.86 6.72 10.06
CA PRO A 239 18.83 5.40 10.64
C PRO A 239 18.70 4.32 9.57
N PHE A 240 19.06 3.09 9.91
CA PHE A 240 18.72 1.92 9.10
C PHE A 240 17.29 1.48 9.35
N LEU A 241 16.64 1.01 8.30
CA LEU A 241 15.32 0.39 8.32
C LEU A 241 15.42 -1.02 7.73
N TYR A 242 14.94 -2.00 8.48
CA TYR A 242 14.78 -3.39 8.06
C TYR A 242 13.31 -3.77 8.11
N GLY A 243 12.85 -4.53 7.13
CA GLY A 243 11.50 -5.06 7.13
C GLY A 243 11.43 -6.45 6.53
N LEU A 244 10.60 -7.29 7.13
CA LEU A 244 10.32 -8.65 6.66
C LEU A 244 8.81 -8.87 6.67
N ARG A 245 8.29 -9.39 5.56
CA ARG A 245 6.89 -9.78 5.43
C ARG A 245 6.76 -11.16 4.83
N PHE A 246 5.82 -11.93 5.37
CA PHE A 246 5.35 -13.20 4.86
C PHE A 246 3.86 -13.13 4.59
N ASP A 247 3.43 -13.59 3.43
CA ASP A 247 2.04 -13.73 3.03
C ASP A 247 1.74 -15.19 2.75
N PHE A 248 0.62 -15.71 3.28
CA PHE A 248 0.17 -17.09 3.14
C PHE A 248 -1.31 -17.12 2.76
N LYS A 249 -1.72 -18.17 2.08
CA LYS A 249 -3.14 -18.41 1.78
C LYS A 249 -3.55 -19.85 2.12
N PRO A 250 -3.73 -20.15 3.42
CA PRO A 250 -4.02 -21.52 3.88
C PRO A 250 -5.41 -22.03 3.43
N HIS A 251 -6.26 -21.14 2.99
CA HIS A 251 -7.57 -21.46 2.44
C HIS A 251 -7.87 -20.53 1.24
N PRO A 252 -8.61 -20.97 0.20
CA PRO A 252 -8.94 -20.10 -0.95
C PRO A 252 -9.58 -18.76 -0.58
N TYR A 253 -10.22 -18.66 0.57
CA TYR A 253 -10.88 -17.44 1.05
C TYR A 253 -10.09 -16.68 2.11
N LEU A 254 -9.05 -17.28 2.73
CA LEU A 254 -8.31 -16.69 3.85
C LEU A 254 -6.87 -16.40 3.46
N GLU A 255 -6.48 -15.15 3.56
CA GLU A 255 -5.10 -14.66 3.46
C GLU A 255 -4.61 -14.28 4.85
N VAL A 256 -3.36 -14.62 5.16
CA VAL A 256 -2.68 -14.33 6.44
C VAL A 256 -1.37 -13.65 6.12
N GLY A 257 -1.10 -12.53 6.78
CA GLY A 257 0.15 -11.79 6.67
C GLY A 257 0.87 -11.69 8.02
N LEU A 258 2.18 -11.83 8.01
CA LEU A 258 3.06 -11.59 9.16
C LEU A 258 4.12 -10.57 8.74
N SER A 259 4.25 -9.50 9.50
CA SER A 259 5.20 -8.43 9.20
C SER A 259 6.04 -8.07 10.41
N HIS A 260 7.31 -7.78 10.15
CA HIS A 260 8.24 -7.21 11.12
C HIS A 260 8.92 -5.99 10.48
N LEU A 261 8.99 -4.88 11.20
CA LEU A 261 9.66 -3.66 10.79
C LEU A 261 10.52 -3.15 11.95
N SER A 262 11.80 -2.90 11.71
CA SER A 262 12.72 -2.40 12.74
C SER A 262 13.55 -1.25 12.22
N MET A 263 13.67 -0.20 13.04
CA MET A 263 14.55 0.95 12.81
C MET A 263 15.64 0.95 13.86
N PHE A 264 16.90 1.08 13.44
CA PHE A 264 18.06 0.93 14.31
C PHE A 264 19.33 1.59 13.74
N GLY A 265 20.38 1.69 14.55
CA GLY A 265 21.72 2.11 14.12
C GLY A 265 21.73 3.48 13.43
N GLY A 266 22.75 3.72 12.61
CA GLY A 266 22.95 4.96 11.87
C GLY A 266 24.17 5.74 12.32
N PRO A 267 24.54 6.86 11.65
CA PRO A 267 25.70 7.68 11.98
C PRO A 267 25.67 8.14 13.44
N GLY A 268 26.81 8.08 14.12
CA GLY A 268 26.93 8.46 15.54
C GLY A 268 26.66 7.33 16.56
N ARG A 269 26.20 6.16 16.10
CA ARG A 269 26.13 4.93 16.91
C ARG A 269 27.37 4.07 16.68
N ARG A 270 27.64 3.16 17.62
CA ARG A 270 28.72 2.16 17.48
C ARG A 270 28.42 1.23 16.33
N ASP A 271 29.44 0.81 15.60
CA ASP A 271 29.33 -0.19 14.54
C ASP A 271 28.72 -1.48 15.07
N LEU A 272 27.73 -1.99 14.33
CA LEU A 272 27.07 -3.25 14.63
C LEU A 272 27.83 -4.41 13.98
N SER A 273 28.18 -5.41 14.78
CA SER A 273 28.63 -6.69 14.24
C SER A 273 27.46 -7.45 13.59
N ILE A 274 27.75 -8.45 12.78
CA ILE A 274 26.71 -9.32 12.20
C ILE A 274 25.83 -9.94 13.30
N GLY A 275 26.43 -10.34 14.43
CA GLY A 275 25.68 -10.87 15.57
C GLY A 275 24.76 -9.84 16.23
N ASP A 276 25.15 -8.57 16.25
CA ASP A 276 24.31 -7.47 16.76
C ASP A 276 23.12 -7.23 15.82
N VAL A 277 23.37 -7.20 14.51
CA VAL A 277 22.29 -7.08 13.51
C VAL A 277 21.29 -8.22 13.66
N LEU A 278 21.75 -9.46 13.84
CA LEU A 278 20.85 -10.60 14.07
C LEU A 278 20.01 -10.42 15.33
N LYS A 279 20.57 -9.90 16.44
CA LYS A 279 19.81 -9.61 17.66
C LYS A 279 18.73 -8.56 17.42
N VAL A 280 19.06 -7.49 16.70
CA VAL A 280 18.08 -6.45 16.31
C VAL A 280 16.96 -7.06 15.45
N LEU A 281 17.30 -7.94 14.50
CA LEU A 281 16.33 -8.61 13.65
C LEU A 281 15.36 -9.51 14.42
N TYR A 282 15.83 -10.13 15.52
CA TYR A 282 14.99 -10.92 16.41
C TYR A 282 14.33 -10.11 17.53
N SER A 283 14.43 -8.77 17.46
CA SER A 283 13.92 -7.85 18.50
C SER A 283 14.46 -8.16 19.91
N ASN A 284 15.64 -8.78 20.00
CA ASN A 284 16.33 -9.03 21.26
C ASN A 284 17.30 -7.88 21.55
N THR A 285 16.74 -6.72 21.87
CA THR A 285 17.47 -5.47 22.08
C THR A 285 17.12 -4.87 23.43
N ASN A 286 18.02 -4.06 23.94
CA ASN A 286 17.77 -3.33 25.18
C ASN A 286 17.03 -2.03 24.87
N PRO A 287 16.00 -1.65 25.64
CA PRO A 287 15.28 -0.39 25.48
C PRO A 287 16.07 0.86 25.89
N ASP A 288 17.30 0.73 26.42
CA ASP A 288 18.13 1.89 26.81
C ASP A 288 18.65 2.63 25.56
N PRO A 289 18.25 3.91 25.32
CA PRO A 289 18.67 4.68 24.16
C PRO A 289 20.20 4.90 24.08
N SER A 290 20.93 4.78 25.17
CA SER A 290 22.38 4.89 25.19
C SER A 290 23.09 3.63 24.70
N GLU A 291 22.39 2.53 24.62
CA GLU A 291 22.96 1.24 24.27
C GLU A 291 23.11 1.03 22.75
N LYS A 292 24.11 0.22 22.41
CA LYS A 292 24.46 -0.13 21.04
C LYS A 292 23.29 -0.77 20.26
N LEU A 293 22.45 -1.54 20.94
CA LEU A 293 21.36 -2.32 20.36
C LEU A 293 20.00 -1.61 20.41
N ASP A 294 19.97 -0.34 20.86
CA ASP A 294 18.74 0.44 20.86
C ASP A 294 18.07 0.43 19.47
N SER A 295 16.80 0.11 19.44
CA SER A 295 16.02 0.00 18.20
C SER A 295 14.53 0.18 18.47
N ASN A 296 13.77 0.50 17.45
CA ASN A 296 12.32 0.49 17.48
C ASN A 296 11.81 -0.61 16.55
N ALA A 297 11.24 -1.66 17.14
CA ALA A 297 10.76 -2.83 16.41
C ALA A 297 9.24 -2.98 16.54
N LYS A 298 8.59 -3.28 15.42
CA LYS A 298 7.15 -3.52 15.33
C LYS A 298 6.86 -4.82 14.61
N VAL A 299 5.87 -5.54 15.11
CA VAL A 299 5.31 -6.72 14.45
C VAL A 299 3.84 -6.49 14.14
N ALA A 300 3.36 -7.07 13.06
CA ALA A 300 1.93 -7.09 12.75
C ALA A 300 1.51 -8.46 12.20
N LEU A 301 0.33 -8.89 12.66
CA LEU A 301 -0.43 -10.00 12.10
C LEU A 301 -1.62 -9.41 11.37
N ASP A 302 -1.88 -9.85 10.17
CA ASP A 302 -3.07 -9.47 9.44
C ASP A 302 -3.81 -10.66 8.85
N LEU A 303 -5.13 -10.51 8.71
CA LEU A 303 -6.04 -11.51 8.17
C LEU A 303 -6.97 -10.83 7.16
N ALA A 304 -7.20 -11.49 6.04
CA ALA A 304 -8.23 -11.08 5.08
C ALA A 304 -9.06 -12.29 4.63
N LEU A 305 -10.36 -12.22 4.86
CA LEU A 305 -11.33 -13.24 4.50
C LEU A 305 -12.23 -12.70 3.38
N THR A 306 -12.14 -13.29 2.18
CA THR A 306 -12.99 -12.92 1.03
C THR A 306 -13.98 -14.04 0.77
N LEU A 307 -15.25 -13.77 0.95
CA LEU A 307 -16.36 -14.72 0.81
C LEU A 307 -17.17 -14.38 -0.46
N PRO A 308 -17.05 -15.15 -1.54
CA PRO A 308 -17.89 -14.99 -2.71
C PRO A 308 -19.27 -15.61 -2.46
N ASN A 309 -20.26 -15.21 -3.27
CA ASN A 309 -21.59 -15.80 -3.29
C ASN A 309 -22.33 -15.80 -1.94
N VAL A 310 -22.16 -14.74 -1.13
CA VAL A 310 -22.81 -14.63 0.19
C VAL A 310 -24.28 -14.25 0.11
N LYS A 311 -24.80 -13.87 -1.06
CA LYS A 311 -26.17 -13.39 -1.29
C LYS A 311 -27.24 -14.32 -0.73
N LYS A 312 -27.02 -15.65 -0.76
CA LYS A 312 -27.95 -16.63 -0.20
C LYS A 312 -28.05 -16.60 1.34
N TYR A 313 -27.09 -15.98 2.02
CA TYR A 313 -27.01 -15.84 3.48
C TYR A 313 -27.22 -14.39 3.92
N ILE A 314 -26.66 -13.47 3.14
CA ILE A 314 -26.67 -12.01 3.39
C ILE A 314 -27.25 -11.35 2.14
N PHE A 315 -28.56 -11.06 2.14
CA PHE A 315 -29.27 -10.53 0.97
C PHE A 315 -28.79 -9.15 0.49
N ILE A 316 -27.97 -8.46 1.29
CA ILE A 316 -27.51 -7.10 1.01
C ILE A 316 -26.33 -7.02 0.06
N ALA A 317 -25.58 -8.10 -0.21
CA ALA A 317 -24.42 -8.10 -1.10
C ALA A 317 -24.19 -9.46 -1.75
N ASP A 318 -23.54 -9.48 -2.92
CA ASP A 318 -23.14 -10.70 -3.61
C ASP A 318 -21.88 -11.33 -3.00
N ALA A 319 -20.94 -10.52 -2.53
CA ALA A 319 -19.72 -10.98 -1.85
C ALA A 319 -19.32 -10.03 -0.72
N LEU A 320 -18.55 -10.56 0.22
CA LEU A 320 -18.08 -9.87 1.43
C LEU A 320 -16.58 -10.12 1.59
N LYS A 321 -15.83 -9.04 1.87
CA LYS A 321 -14.46 -9.14 2.40
C LYS A 321 -14.44 -8.57 3.81
N LEU A 322 -13.87 -9.33 4.75
CA LEU A 322 -13.53 -8.88 6.10
C LEU A 322 -12.02 -8.89 6.25
N TYR A 323 -11.48 -7.89 6.91
CA TYR A 323 -10.04 -7.84 7.15
C TYR A 323 -9.71 -7.16 8.47
N THR A 324 -8.53 -7.48 8.99
CA THR A 324 -8.01 -6.87 10.20
C THR A 324 -6.49 -6.92 10.24
N GLU A 325 -5.88 -5.95 10.91
CA GLU A 325 -4.47 -5.90 11.24
C GLU A 325 -4.32 -5.69 12.75
N TRP A 326 -3.40 -6.41 13.40
CA TRP A 326 -3.01 -6.23 14.79
C TRP A 326 -1.51 -6.01 14.86
N GLY A 327 -1.11 -4.89 15.46
CA GLY A 327 0.27 -4.51 15.65
C GLY A 327 0.68 -4.53 17.12
N ALA A 328 1.93 -4.91 17.38
CA ALA A 328 2.60 -4.86 18.66
C ALA A 328 3.99 -4.25 18.54
N GLU A 329 4.46 -3.58 19.57
CA GLU A 329 5.78 -2.93 19.62
C GLU A 329 6.47 -3.28 20.93
N ASP A 330 7.71 -3.75 20.86
CA ASP A 330 8.73 -3.90 21.93
C ASP A 330 8.27 -4.50 23.26
N THR A 331 7.17 -5.22 23.32
CA THR A 331 6.60 -5.67 24.59
C THR A 331 6.28 -7.15 24.62
N GLY A 332 6.15 -7.67 25.84
CA GLY A 332 5.69 -9.01 26.09
C GLY A 332 4.22 -9.22 25.66
N PHE A 333 3.63 -10.34 26.06
CA PHE A 333 2.23 -10.65 25.75
C PHE A 333 1.36 -10.53 27.02
N PRO A 334 0.21 -9.82 26.99
CA PRO A 334 -0.29 -8.97 25.91
C PRO A 334 0.51 -7.68 25.77
N PRO A 335 0.70 -7.15 24.55
CA PRO A 335 1.50 -5.95 24.33
C PRO A 335 0.80 -4.69 24.85
N ASP A 336 1.56 -3.83 25.54
CA ASP A 336 1.08 -2.53 26.01
C ASP A 336 1.03 -1.50 24.88
N LYS A 337 2.03 -1.52 24.00
CA LYS A 337 2.09 -0.69 22.78
C LYS A 337 1.49 -1.46 21.63
N ARG A 338 0.30 -1.10 21.22
CA ARG A 338 -0.47 -1.81 20.19
C ARG A 338 -1.24 -0.87 19.28
N ALA A 339 -1.64 -1.39 18.14
CA ALA A 339 -2.56 -0.75 17.21
C ALA A 339 -3.38 -1.81 16.48
N TYR A 340 -4.54 -1.44 15.96
CA TYR A 340 -5.34 -2.32 15.13
C TYR A 340 -6.13 -1.57 14.06
N ILE A 341 -6.39 -2.29 12.96
CA ILE A 341 -7.30 -1.90 11.90
C ILE A 341 -8.32 -3.02 11.75
N GLY A 342 -9.56 -2.70 11.49
CA GLY A 342 -10.61 -3.63 11.11
C GLY A 342 -11.48 -3.03 10.04
N GLY A 343 -11.80 -3.82 9.01
CA GLY A 343 -12.59 -3.31 7.91
C GLY A 343 -13.41 -4.36 7.20
N LEU A 344 -14.36 -3.88 6.42
CA LEU A 344 -15.22 -4.70 5.58
C LEU A 344 -15.44 -4.05 4.21
N ALA A 345 -15.69 -4.87 3.20
CA ALA A 345 -16.15 -4.43 1.89
C ALA A 345 -17.30 -5.33 1.41
N LEU A 346 -18.39 -4.70 1.00
CA LEU A 346 -19.55 -5.34 0.39
C LEU A 346 -19.49 -5.12 -1.11
N PHE A 347 -19.44 -6.20 -1.88
CA PHE A 347 -19.41 -6.16 -3.34
C PHE A 347 -20.80 -6.40 -3.90
N LYS A 348 -21.17 -5.61 -4.92
CA LYS A 348 -22.50 -5.56 -5.52
C LYS A 348 -23.60 -5.40 -4.47
N PRO A 349 -23.49 -4.41 -3.55
CA PRO A 349 -24.52 -4.17 -2.56
C PRO A 349 -25.86 -3.90 -3.27
N PHE A 350 -26.92 -4.49 -2.74
CA PHE A 350 -28.29 -4.39 -3.29
C PHE A 350 -28.41 -4.81 -4.76
N GLY A 351 -27.48 -5.65 -5.26
CA GLY A 351 -27.45 -6.08 -6.66
C GLY A 351 -26.92 -5.03 -7.65
N LEU A 352 -26.36 -3.93 -7.17
CA LEU A 352 -25.81 -2.87 -8.02
C LEU A 352 -24.46 -3.30 -8.60
N GLU A 353 -24.44 -3.49 -9.90
CA GLU A 353 -23.25 -3.94 -10.61
C GLU A 353 -22.05 -2.99 -10.42
N ARG A 354 -20.88 -3.59 -10.16
CA ARG A 354 -19.61 -2.89 -9.94
C ARG A 354 -19.66 -1.79 -8.87
N ALA A 355 -20.61 -1.90 -7.92
CA ALA A 355 -20.64 -1.08 -6.73
C ALA A 355 -19.91 -1.78 -5.58
N VAL A 356 -19.21 -0.99 -4.75
CA VAL A 356 -18.57 -1.46 -3.53
C VAL A 356 -18.89 -0.47 -2.42
N LEU A 357 -19.38 -0.96 -1.29
CA LEU A 357 -19.50 -0.22 -0.04
C LEU A 357 -18.41 -0.72 0.91
N ARG A 358 -17.60 0.19 1.43
CA ARG A 358 -16.45 -0.13 2.29
C ARG A 358 -16.54 0.65 3.60
N GLY A 359 -16.14 0.00 4.69
CA GLY A 359 -15.96 0.63 5.99
C GLY A 359 -14.67 0.16 6.62
N GLU A 360 -13.93 1.06 7.26
CA GLU A 360 -12.69 0.76 7.99
C GLU A 360 -12.67 1.55 9.29
N TYR A 361 -12.15 0.92 10.34
CA TYR A 361 -11.86 1.54 11.62
C TYR A 361 -10.42 1.23 12.01
N ALA A 362 -9.69 2.26 12.38
CA ALA A 362 -8.33 2.13 12.88
C ALA A 362 -8.20 2.77 14.26
N ARG A 363 -7.37 2.17 15.12
CA ARG A 363 -7.05 2.71 16.45
C ARG A 363 -5.56 2.52 16.75
N MET A 364 -4.88 3.64 17.01
CA MET A 364 -3.47 3.66 17.41
C MET A 364 -3.36 3.89 18.90
N SER A 365 -2.42 3.17 19.55
CA SER A 365 -2.13 3.28 20.98
C SER A 365 -3.35 3.11 21.93
N PRO A 366 -4.21 2.09 21.74
CA PRO A 366 -5.25 1.80 22.73
C PRO A 366 -4.64 1.09 23.93
N GLY A 367 -4.55 1.71 25.07
CA GLY A 367 -4.00 1.05 26.27
C GLY A 367 -3.38 2.01 27.27
N SER A 368 -2.51 1.48 28.11
CA SER A 368 -1.87 2.19 29.20
C SER A 368 -0.79 3.19 28.77
N LEU A 369 -0.31 3.07 27.52
CA LEU A 369 0.72 3.93 26.93
C LEU A 369 0.17 4.69 25.71
N PRO A 370 -0.69 5.72 25.92
CA PRO A 370 -1.22 6.50 24.81
C PRO A 370 -0.09 7.21 24.06
N GLY A 371 -0.22 7.31 22.75
CA GLY A 371 0.79 7.94 21.90
C GLY A 371 2.07 7.13 21.67
N ALA A 372 2.16 5.91 22.17
CA ALA A 372 3.35 5.08 22.04
C ALA A 372 3.56 4.54 20.61
N TRP A 373 2.49 4.22 19.89
CA TRP A 373 2.58 3.68 18.54
C TRP A 373 3.24 4.70 17.58
N TYR A 374 4.22 4.31 16.81
CA TYR A 374 5.11 5.11 15.97
C TYR A 374 6.10 6.02 16.73
N SER A 375 5.94 6.22 18.02
CA SER A 375 6.82 7.06 18.83
C SER A 375 7.99 6.28 19.37
N HIS A 376 9.17 6.84 19.29
CA HIS A 376 10.37 6.37 19.97
C HIS A 376 11.32 7.55 20.13
N PRO A 377 12.03 7.73 21.26
CA PRO A 377 12.90 8.88 21.46
C PRO A 377 13.96 9.02 20.35
N THR A 378 14.60 7.91 19.97
CA THR A 378 15.71 7.88 19.01
C THR A 378 15.26 7.52 17.59
N TYR A 379 14.32 6.57 17.46
CA TYR A 379 13.91 5.94 16.20
C TYR A 379 12.39 6.02 15.95
N PRO A 380 11.77 7.21 15.89
CA PRO A 380 10.35 7.29 15.55
C PRO A 380 10.10 6.73 14.15
N MET A 381 9.04 5.92 14.00
CA MET A 381 8.68 5.24 12.75
C MET A 381 8.08 6.21 11.73
N ARG A 382 8.90 7.14 11.27
CA ARG A 382 8.53 8.17 10.27
C ARG A 382 9.65 8.42 9.27
N TYR A 383 9.31 9.03 8.16
CA TYR A 383 10.23 9.47 7.12
C TYR A 383 9.78 10.81 6.55
N ASN A 384 10.67 11.81 6.56
CA ASN A 384 10.38 13.19 6.15
C ASN A 384 9.08 13.72 6.80
N GLY A 385 8.98 13.59 8.13
CA GLY A 385 7.86 14.10 8.93
C GLY A 385 6.57 13.28 8.91
N ARG A 386 6.45 12.26 8.06
CA ARG A 386 5.25 11.42 7.94
C ARG A 386 5.50 10.01 8.45
N VAL A 387 4.56 9.46 9.23
CA VAL A 387 4.64 8.06 9.70
C VAL A 387 4.58 7.10 8.52
N PHE A 388 5.28 5.98 8.62
CA PHE A 388 5.29 4.96 7.56
C PHE A 388 3.96 4.26 7.38
N GLY A 389 3.21 4.08 8.47
CA GLY A 389 1.96 3.35 8.48
C GLY A 389 0.75 4.25 8.32
N HIS A 390 -0.23 4.10 9.22
CA HIS A 390 -1.52 4.78 9.14
C HIS A 390 -1.39 6.29 9.35
N HIS A 391 -1.95 7.09 8.45
CA HIS A 391 -1.85 8.56 8.41
C HIS A 391 -2.37 9.25 9.67
N ALA A 392 -3.34 8.67 10.37
CA ALA A 392 -3.90 9.23 11.59
C ALA A 392 -2.88 9.42 12.74
N GLY A 393 -1.69 8.76 12.65
CA GLY A 393 -0.60 9.01 13.59
C GLY A 393 -0.65 8.15 14.85
N ASN A 394 0.00 8.61 15.95
CA ASN A 394 0.34 7.77 17.08
C ASN A 394 -0.70 7.69 18.21
N ASP A 395 -1.57 8.67 18.36
CA ASP A 395 -2.59 8.75 19.43
C ASP A 395 -3.94 9.14 18.81
N SER A 396 -4.49 8.21 18.03
CA SER A 396 -5.63 8.53 17.17
C SER A 396 -6.56 7.34 16.97
N ASP A 397 -7.75 7.64 16.54
CA ASP A 397 -8.60 6.71 15.82
C ASP A 397 -9.15 7.33 14.53
N ASP A 398 -9.62 6.48 13.64
CA ASP A 398 -10.08 6.82 12.32
C ASP A 398 -11.28 5.94 11.94
N ILE A 399 -12.31 6.56 11.40
CA ILE A 399 -13.50 5.91 10.85
C ILE A 399 -13.65 6.35 9.40
N PHE A 400 -13.49 5.41 8.50
CA PHE A 400 -13.62 5.65 7.07
C PHE A 400 -14.77 4.87 6.46
N VAL A 401 -15.56 5.52 5.59
CA VAL A 401 -16.62 4.90 4.81
C VAL A 401 -16.52 5.37 3.37
N GLU A 402 -16.58 4.45 2.40
CA GLU A 402 -16.56 4.77 0.97
C GLU A 402 -17.63 3.98 0.23
N TRP A 403 -18.38 4.69 -0.61
CA TRP A 403 -19.17 4.11 -1.68
C TRP A 403 -18.47 4.40 -3.01
N SER A 404 -18.25 3.36 -3.80
CA SER A 404 -17.71 3.49 -5.16
C SER A 404 -18.54 2.67 -6.13
N GLN A 405 -18.74 3.22 -7.34
CA GLN A 405 -19.38 2.48 -8.42
C GLN A 405 -18.76 2.87 -9.78
N THR A 406 -18.60 1.87 -10.64
CA THR A 406 -18.07 2.04 -11.99
C THR A 406 -19.08 1.53 -13.01
N PHE A 407 -19.42 2.35 -13.96
CA PHE A 407 -20.16 1.99 -15.17
C PHE A 407 -19.18 1.69 -16.32
N ASP A 408 -19.63 1.59 -17.57
CA ASP A 408 -18.72 1.30 -18.69
C ASP A 408 -17.55 2.30 -18.76
N LYS A 409 -17.86 3.58 -18.89
CA LYS A 409 -16.87 4.68 -19.00
C LYS A 409 -16.84 5.63 -17.82
N PHE A 410 -17.86 5.60 -16.99
CA PHE A 410 -18.08 6.51 -15.90
C PHE A 410 -17.84 5.84 -14.56
N SER A 411 -17.22 6.53 -13.62
CA SER A 411 -17.05 6.07 -12.23
C SER A 411 -17.30 7.21 -11.26
N TYR A 412 -17.81 6.89 -10.08
CA TYR A 412 -17.87 7.85 -8.99
C TYR A 412 -17.52 7.21 -7.66
N LYS A 413 -17.03 8.04 -6.74
CA LYS A 413 -16.76 7.69 -5.36
C LYS A 413 -17.28 8.78 -4.45
N LEU A 414 -17.82 8.37 -3.31
CA LEU A 414 -18.17 9.23 -2.20
C LEU A 414 -17.53 8.65 -0.95
N SER A 415 -16.75 9.44 -0.23
CA SER A 415 -16.14 8.98 1.02
C SER A 415 -16.35 9.98 2.15
N PHE A 416 -16.44 9.42 3.33
CA PHE A 416 -16.43 10.11 4.60
C PHE A 416 -15.31 9.56 5.46
N ASP A 417 -14.54 10.45 6.06
CA ASP A 417 -13.47 10.14 6.98
C ASP A 417 -13.60 10.97 8.25
N ARG A 418 -13.53 10.32 9.40
CA ARG A 418 -13.51 10.97 10.71
C ARG A 418 -12.30 10.53 11.50
N GLU A 419 -11.33 11.40 11.62
CA GLU A 419 -10.11 11.20 12.37
C GLU A 419 -10.17 11.96 13.70
N ARG A 420 -9.82 11.28 14.81
CA ARG A 420 -9.61 11.92 16.10
C ARG A 420 -8.17 11.74 16.53
N SER A 421 -7.56 12.80 17.06
CA SER A 421 -6.17 12.79 17.53
C SER A 421 -6.04 13.37 18.93
N GLY A 422 -5.00 12.93 19.66
CA GLY A 422 -4.75 13.35 21.05
C GLY A 422 -5.68 12.71 22.07
N ILE A 423 -6.20 11.50 21.77
CA ILE A 423 -7.24 10.84 22.58
C ILE A 423 -6.76 10.52 24.00
N GLY A 424 -5.49 10.14 24.16
CA GLY A 424 -4.92 9.78 25.44
C GLY A 424 -3.83 10.73 25.94
N THR A 425 -3.29 11.59 25.07
CA THR A 425 -2.14 12.44 25.39
C THR A 425 -2.48 13.92 25.55
N LYS A 426 -3.58 14.39 24.99
CA LYS A 426 -3.98 15.81 25.03
C LYS A 426 -5.14 16.03 25.98
N SER A 427 -5.25 17.27 26.50
CA SER A 427 -6.38 17.70 27.35
C SER A 427 -7.70 17.83 26.59
N PHE A 428 -7.65 17.94 25.25
CA PHE A 428 -8.81 17.93 24.37
C PHE A 428 -8.51 17.07 23.12
N VAL A 429 -9.51 16.40 22.63
CA VAL A 429 -9.45 15.58 21.43
C VAL A 429 -9.77 16.45 20.22
N GLN A 430 -8.82 16.54 19.29
CA GLN A 430 -9.07 17.19 18.02
C GLN A 430 -9.82 16.22 17.10
N THR A 431 -10.92 16.66 16.53
CA THR A 431 -11.73 15.86 15.59
C THR A 431 -11.74 16.53 14.24
N LYS A 432 -11.36 15.77 13.20
CA LYS A 432 -11.38 16.18 11.80
C LYS A 432 -12.40 15.32 11.05
N ASN A 433 -13.26 15.95 10.28
CA ASN A 433 -14.19 15.27 9.40
C ASN A 433 -13.93 15.71 7.96
N GLN A 434 -13.77 14.73 7.06
CA GLN A 434 -13.49 14.96 5.66
C GLN A 434 -14.54 14.27 4.79
N TYR A 435 -15.02 14.98 3.78
CA TYR A 435 -15.97 14.49 2.78
C TYR A 435 -15.36 14.64 1.41
N LEU A 436 -15.29 13.56 0.64
CA LEU A 436 -14.74 13.56 -0.70
C LEU A 436 -15.73 12.99 -1.70
N GLY A 437 -15.88 13.69 -2.82
CA GLY A 437 -16.59 13.21 -4.00
C GLY A 437 -15.63 13.16 -5.19
N GLU A 438 -15.60 12.07 -5.91
CA GLU A 438 -14.81 11.91 -7.14
C GLU A 438 -15.72 11.43 -8.27
N VAL A 439 -15.55 12.00 -9.44
CA VAL A 439 -16.19 11.57 -10.68
C VAL A 439 -15.13 11.36 -11.74
N GLY A 440 -15.10 10.18 -12.35
CA GLY A 440 -14.16 9.82 -13.39
C GLY A 440 -14.85 9.47 -14.71
N TYR A 441 -14.24 9.86 -15.82
CA TYR A 441 -14.68 9.49 -17.15
C TYR A 441 -13.52 8.95 -17.98
N ARG A 442 -13.70 7.78 -18.58
CA ARG A 442 -12.73 7.12 -19.46
C ARG A 442 -13.13 7.32 -20.91
N PHE A 443 -12.43 8.17 -21.61
CA PHE A 443 -12.66 8.41 -23.04
C PHE A 443 -12.31 7.18 -23.90
N ASN A 444 -11.17 6.56 -23.57
CA ASN A 444 -10.67 5.34 -24.21
C ASN A 444 -9.70 4.61 -23.25
N ASN A 445 -9.01 3.57 -23.71
CA ASN A 445 -8.08 2.80 -22.85
C ASN A 445 -6.87 3.60 -22.35
N ASN A 446 -6.54 4.73 -23.00
CA ASN A 446 -5.35 5.52 -22.73
C ASN A 446 -5.65 6.84 -22.00
N ILE A 447 -6.89 7.35 -22.07
CA ILE A 447 -7.27 8.66 -21.53
C ILE A 447 -8.39 8.52 -20.52
N LYS A 448 -8.10 8.88 -19.29
CA LYS A 448 -9.06 9.02 -18.17
C LYS A 448 -8.94 10.41 -17.58
N VAL A 449 -10.06 11.05 -17.29
CA VAL A 449 -10.14 12.31 -16.56
C VAL A 449 -10.94 12.07 -15.29
N ALA A 450 -10.52 12.65 -14.17
CA ALA A 450 -11.25 12.63 -12.93
C ALA A 450 -11.33 14.03 -12.33
N LEU A 451 -12.49 14.34 -11.75
CA LEU A 451 -12.74 15.53 -10.96
C LEU A 451 -13.00 15.11 -9.52
N GLN A 452 -12.33 15.76 -8.56
CA GLN A 452 -12.51 15.51 -7.14
C GLN A 452 -12.88 16.81 -6.44
N TYR A 453 -13.84 16.75 -5.55
CA TYR A 453 -14.18 17.82 -4.61
C TYR A 453 -14.07 17.28 -3.19
N GLY A 454 -13.46 18.06 -2.30
CA GLY A 454 -13.29 17.72 -0.89
C GLY A 454 -13.68 18.87 0.01
N TYR A 455 -14.27 18.54 1.16
CA TYR A 455 -14.55 19.45 2.26
C TYR A 455 -14.00 18.85 3.55
N GLU A 456 -13.28 19.66 4.33
CA GLU A 456 -12.72 19.27 5.63
C GLU A 456 -13.13 20.28 6.68
N ASN A 457 -13.49 19.80 7.87
CA ASN A 457 -13.64 20.63 9.07
C ASN A 457 -12.92 20.00 10.26
N ILE A 458 -12.36 20.86 11.12
CA ILE A 458 -11.54 20.47 12.27
C ILE A 458 -12.18 21.04 13.54
#